data_179e0af166b38930b1d37811bad901ca
#
_entry.id   179e0af166b38930b1d37811bad901ca
#
_cell.length_a   1.000
_cell.length_b   1.000
_cell.length_c   1.000
_cell.angle_alpha   90.00
_cell.angle_beta   90.00
_cell.angle_gamma   90.00
#
_symmetry.space_group_name_H-M   'P 1'
#
loop_
_entity.id
_entity.type
_entity.pdbx_description
1 polymer ?
#
loop_
_entity_poly.entity_id
_entity_poly.type
_entity_poly.pdbx_seq_one_letter_code
_entity_poly.pdbx_strand_id
1 'polypeptide(L)'
;MKNNELILILDFGGQYNQLIARRVRECNVYSEVVPFDISIEKIKEKNPKGIIFTGGPASVYGEDSPRCAEGIFELGIPVLGICYGMQLMTYTLGGNVARADKREYGTTDVSIDNSSLLFEGFENTNGFLMSHTDFVEKVPEGFKNIGHTSSCPNAAMENKEKNLYGIQFHPEVNSSINGTQVIKNFLFNICKCSGDWIISSFVEESIAKLKEKIGDKKALCALSGGVD
;
A
#
# COMPACT_ATOMS: atom_id res chain seq x y z
N MET A 1 21.36 7.11 15.60
CA MET A 1 20.56 6.24 14.71
C MET A 1 20.13 7.11 13.54
N LYS A 2 20.49 6.75 12.30
CA LYS A 2 19.87 7.40 11.14
C LYS A 2 18.36 7.10 11.26
N ASN A 3 17.56 8.15 11.23
CA ASN A 3 16.10 8.00 11.21
C ASN A 3 15.77 7.39 9.85
N ASN A 4 15.62 6.06 9.78
CA ASN A 4 15.25 5.39 8.54
C ASN A 4 13.86 5.92 8.14
N GLU A 5 13.76 6.44 6.94
CA GLU A 5 12.47 6.81 6.38
C GLU A 5 11.59 5.56 6.30
N LEU A 6 10.46 5.60 7.00
CA LEU A 6 9.60 4.44 7.20
C LEU A 6 8.33 4.53 6.34
N ILE A 7 8.01 3.45 5.65
CA ILE A 7 6.68 3.21 5.08
C ILE A 7 5.98 2.14 5.93
N LEU A 8 4.82 2.48 6.49
CA LEU A 8 3.96 1.52 7.15
C LEU A 8 3.05 0.83 6.14
N ILE A 9 2.97 -0.50 6.23
CA ILE A 9 2.10 -1.31 5.40
C ILE A 9 1.08 -1.95 6.32
N LEU A 10 -0.17 -1.52 6.22
CA LEU A 10 -1.29 -2.05 7.00
C LEU A 10 -1.84 -3.29 6.31
N ASP A 11 -1.80 -4.41 7.03
CA ASP A 11 -2.19 -5.73 6.53
C ASP A 11 -3.68 -5.99 6.73
N PHE A 12 -4.44 -5.98 5.65
CA PHE A 12 -5.88 -6.29 5.63
C PHE A 12 -6.18 -7.76 5.27
N GLY A 13 -5.20 -8.65 5.44
CA GLY A 13 -5.35 -10.08 5.21
C GLY A 13 -5.14 -10.52 3.76
N GLY A 14 -4.61 -9.64 2.91
CA GLY A 14 -4.26 -9.97 1.53
C GLY A 14 -3.01 -10.85 1.43
N GLN A 15 -2.94 -11.68 0.38
CA GLN A 15 -1.80 -12.59 0.17
C GLN A 15 -0.52 -11.87 -0.32
N TYR A 16 -0.58 -10.59 -0.68
CA TYR A 16 0.55 -9.84 -1.26
C TYR A 16 1.18 -8.81 -0.32
N ASN A 17 0.83 -8.81 0.98
CA ASN A 17 1.36 -7.85 1.97
C ASN A 17 2.90 -7.87 2.04
N GLN A 18 3.51 -9.06 2.10
CA GLN A 18 4.97 -9.23 2.12
C GLN A 18 5.61 -8.83 0.79
N LEU A 19 4.91 -9.06 -0.33
CA LEU A 19 5.39 -8.65 -1.64
C LEU A 19 5.42 -7.12 -1.78
N ILE A 20 4.40 -6.43 -1.27
CA ILE A 20 4.40 -4.94 -1.20
C ILE A 20 5.60 -4.47 -0.38
N ALA A 21 5.82 -5.05 0.82
CA ALA A 21 6.98 -4.71 1.66
C ALA A 21 8.31 -4.93 0.94
N ARG A 22 8.43 -6.03 0.22
CA ARG A 22 9.60 -6.34 -0.60
C ARG A 22 9.81 -5.29 -1.70
N ARG A 23 8.76 -4.91 -2.44
CA ARG A 23 8.86 -3.87 -3.49
C ARG A 23 9.31 -2.52 -2.94
N VAL A 24 8.81 -2.12 -1.77
CA VAL A 24 9.27 -0.91 -1.09
C VAL A 24 10.76 -0.99 -0.74
N ARG A 25 11.21 -2.13 -0.20
CA ARG A 25 12.64 -2.36 0.16
C ARG A 25 13.54 -2.46 -1.07
N GLU A 26 13.07 -3.02 -2.18
CA GLU A 26 13.77 -3.02 -3.47
C GLU A 26 13.98 -1.60 -4.03
N CYS A 27 13.17 -0.62 -3.57
CA CYS A 27 13.36 0.80 -3.84
C CYS A 27 14.27 1.51 -2.82
N ASN A 28 15.01 0.78 -1.98
CA ASN A 28 15.87 1.31 -0.93
C ASN A 28 15.14 2.18 0.10
N VAL A 29 13.89 1.83 0.42
CA VAL A 29 13.07 2.47 1.46
C VAL A 29 12.69 1.42 2.51
N TYR A 30 12.85 1.76 3.80
CA TYR A 30 12.50 0.85 4.87
C TYR A 30 10.98 0.72 5.01
N SER A 31 10.50 -0.49 5.27
CA SER A 31 9.08 -0.76 5.47
C SER A 31 8.81 -1.73 6.61
N GLU A 32 7.71 -1.52 7.31
CA GLU A 32 7.19 -2.44 8.33
C GLU A 32 5.76 -2.83 7.98
N VAL A 33 5.46 -4.14 8.06
CA VAL A 33 4.10 -4.65 7.97
C VAL A 33 3.51 -4.68 9.37
N VAL A 34 2.36 -4.06 9.54
CA VAL A 34 1.67 -3.94 10.83
C VAL A 34 0.20 -4.36 10.67
N PRO A 35 -0.46 -4.80 11.75
CA PRO A 35 -1.89 -5.10 11.70
C PRO A 35 -2.72 -3.87 11.28
N PHE A 36 -3.84 -4.12 10.59
CA PHE A 36 -4.74 -3.06 10.09
C PHE A 36 -5.33 -2.17 11.19
N ASP A 37 -5.44 -2.69 12.41
CA ASP A 37 -6.00 -2.04 13.59
C ASP A 37 -4.97 -1.29 14.46
N ILE A 38 -3.77 -1.07 13.94
CA ILE A 38 -2.74 -0.28 14.63
C ILE A 38 -3.31 1.08 15.05
N SER A 39 -3.10 1.48 16.32
CA SER A 39 -3.64 2.74 16.84
C SER A 39 -2.94 3.96 16.25
N ILE A 40 -3.66 5.09 16.25
CA ILE A 40 -3.15 6.38 15.76
C ILE A 40 -1.90 6.83 16.54
N GLU A 41 -1.87 6.57 17.85
CA GLU A 41 -0.73 6.91 18.72
C GLU A 41 0.53 6.17 18.27
N LYS A 42 0.41 4.86 18.00
CA LYS A 42 1.53 4.05 17.51
C LYS A 42 2.00 4.48 16.12
N ILE A 43 1.07 4.89 15.24
CA ILE A 43 1.44 5.44 13.93
C ILE A 43 2.24 6.73 14.11
N LYS A 44 1.78 7.65 14.98
CA LYS A 44 2.48 8.90 15.30
C LYS A 44 3.85 8.67 15.92
N GLU A 45 3.98 7.72 16.84
CA GLU A 45 5.28 7.33 17.44
C GLU A 45 6.27 6.82 16.39
N LYS A 46 5.79 6.04 15.42
CA LYS A 46 6.62 5.52 14.33
C LYS A 46 6.99 6.59 13.30
N ASN A 47 6.25 7.68 13.24
CA ASN A 47 6.46 8.82 12.34
C ASN A 47 6.78 8.42 10.89
N PRO A 48 5.90 7.67 10.21
CA PRO A 48 6.17 7.19 8.86
C PRO A 48 6.09 8.32 7.82
N LYS A 49 6.84 8.17 6.74
CA LYS A 49 6.77 9.06 5.56
C LYS A 49 5.53 8.80 4.70
N GLY A 50 4.99 7.60 4.77
CA GLY A 50 3.79 7.20 4.04
C GLY A 50 3.20 5.91 4.59
N ILE A 51 1.95 5.64 4.23
CA ILE A 51 1.21 4.46 4.63
C ILE A 51 0.67 3.78 3.38
N ILE A 52 0.79 2.45 3.30
CA ILE A 52 0.18 1.63 2.25
C ILE A 52 -0.85 0.72 2.90
N PHE A 53 -2.09 0.76 2.41
CA PHE A 53 -3.14 -0.19 2.74
C PHE A 53 -3.11 -1.31 1.73
N THR A 54 -2.99 -2.55 2.20
CA THR A 54 -2.92 -3.71 1.31
C THR A 54 -4.29 -4.08 0.73
N GLY A 55 -4.31 -4.98 -0.23
CA GLY A 55 -5.51 -5.71 -0.60
C GLY A 55 -5.99 -6.61 0.53
N GLY A 56 -7.18 -7.17 0.38
CA GLY A 56 -7.77 -8.10 1.34
C GLY A 56 -8.92 -8.88 0.71
N PRO A 57 -9.30 -10.04 1.29
CA PRO A 57 -10.36 -10.88 0.75
C PRO A 57 -11.77 -10.42 1.15
N ALA A 58 -11.89 -9.49 2.10
CA ALA A 58 -13.16 -9.02 2.63
C ALA A 58 -13.83 -8.01 1.70
N SER A 59 -15.15 -7.87 1.85
CA SER A 59 -15.91 -6.74 1.29
C SER A 59 -16.08 -5.66 2.35
N VAL A 60 -15.98 -4.38 1.96
CA VAL A 60 -16.12 -3.25 2.90
C VAL A 60 -17.51 -3.14 3.55
N TYR A 61 -18.49 -3.90 3.07
CA TYR A 61 -19.86 -3.94 3.65
C TYR A 61 -20.04 -4.97 4.75
N GLY A 62 -19.11 -5.90 4.93
CA GLY A 62 -19.22 -6.94 5.96
C GLY A 62 -19.15 -6.33 7.36
N GLU A 63 -19.96 -6.87 8.30
CA GLU A 63 -19.93 -6.42 9.69
C GLU A 63 -18.56 -6.65 10.34
N ASP A 64 -17.94 -7.79 10.03
CA ASP A 64 -16.60 -8.17 10.53
C ASP A 64 -15.46 -7.75 9.60
N SER A 65 -15.70 -6.85 8.64
CA SER A 65 -14.66 -6.41 7.70
C SER A 65 -13.56 -5.63 8.41
N PRO A 66 -12.28 -5.88 8.09
CA PRO A 66 -11.16 -5.17 8.67
C PRO A 66 -11.29 -3.65 8.46
N ARG A 67 -11.21 -2.87 9.52
CA ARG A 67 -11.29 -1.41 9.51
C ARG A 67 -10.01 -0.80 10.05
N CYS A 68 -9.54 0.26 9.43
CA CYS A 68 -8.43 1.04 9.97
C CYS A 68 -8.89 1.93 11.14
N ALA A 69 -7.93 2.42 11.91
CA ALA A 69 -8.21 3.37 12.99
C ALA A 69 -8.89 4.63 12.46
N GLU A 70 -9.90 5.10 13.19
CA GLU A 70 -10.60 6.37 12.90
C GLU A 70 -9.60 7.54 12.88
N GLY A 71 -9.75 8.46 11.92
CA GLY A 71 -8.88 9.63 11.77
C GLY A 71 -7.54 9.36 11.07
N ILE A 72 -7.25 8.14 10.59
CA ILE A 72 -5.98 7.83 9.91
C ILE A 72 -5.75 8.72 8.66
N PHE A 73 -6.82 9.05 7.92
CA PHE A 73 -6.77 9.90 6.74
C PHE A 73 -6.63 11.41 7.06
N GLU A 74 -6.66 11.77 8.34
CA GLU A 74 -6.52 13.15 8.83
C GLU A 74 -5.12 13.42 9.41
N LEU A 75 -4.24 12.41 9.42
CA LEU A 75 -2.88 12.53 9.94
C LEU A 75 -1.96 13.41 9.08
N GLY A 76 -2.37 13.77 7.86
CA GLY A 76 -1.51 14.49 6.91
C GLY A 76 -0.36 13.64 6.35
N ILE A 77 -0.36 12.32 6.60
CA ILE A 77 0.59 11.37 6.08
C ILE A 77 0.07 10.85 4.74
N PRO A 78 0.87 10.81 3.67
CA PRO A 78 0.47 10.23 2.40
C PRO A 78 -0.02 8.79 2.54
N VAL A 79 -1.17 8.45 1.93
CA VAL A 79 -1.74 7.10 1.95
C VAL A 79 -1.96 6.59 0.53
N LEU A 80 -1.52 5.36 0.26
CA LEU A 80 -1.85 4.59 -0.94
C LEU A 80 -2.71 3.38 -0.56
N GLY A 81 -3.97 3.35 -1.01
CA GLY A 81 -4.84 2.19 -0.89
C GLY A 81 -4.74 1.29 -2.13
N ILE A 82 -4.45 0.00 -1.94
CA ILE A 82 -4.38 -1.01 -2.99
C ILE A 82 -5.59 -1.94 -2.87
N CYS A 83 -6.38 -2.09 -3.93
CA CYS A 83 -7.54 -2.99 -4.02
C CYS A 83 -8.52 -2.76 -2.85
N TYR A 84 -8.59 -3.67 -1.87
CA TYR A 84 -9.40 -3.48 -0.66
C TYR A 84 -9.07 -2.16 0.07
N GLY A 85 -7.78 -1.79 0.13
CA GLY A 85 -7.36 -0.54 0.76
C GLY A 85 -7.94 0.71 0.09
N MET A 86 -8.08 0.73 -1.25
CA MET A 86 -8.77 1.78 -1.98
C MET A 86 -10.27 1.79 -1.66
N GLN A 87 -10.90 0.61 -1.64
CA GLN A 87 -12.32 0.47 -1.34
C GLN A 87 -12.63 0.92 0.09
N LEU A 88 -11.78 0.55 1.07
CA LEU A 88 -11.91 0.98 2.45
C LEU A 88 -11.77 2.49 2.61
N MET A 89 -10.79 3.11 1.95
CA MET A 89 -10.62 4.56 1.91
C MET A 89 -11.89 5.23 1.34
N THR A 90 -12.39 4.71 0.22
CA THR A 90 -13.62 5.21 -0.41
C THR A 90 -14.81 5.14 0.52
N TYR A 91 -15.04 3.98 1.13
CA TYR A 91 -16.14 3.76 2.06
C TYR A 91 -16.07 4.67 3.29
N THR A 92 -14.87 4.77 3.89
CA THR A 92 -14.65 5.58 5.10
C THR A 92 -14.84 7.08 4.83
N LEU A 93 -14.49 7.55 3.64
CA LEU A 93 -14.59 8.97 3.28
C LEU A 93 -15.90 9.35 2.56
N GLY A 94 -16.90 8.45 2.57
CA GLY A 94 -18.25 8.75 2.09
C GLY A 94 -18.46 8.62 0.58
N GLY A 95 -17.56 7.92 -0.11
CA GLY A 95 -17.79 7.46 -1.48
C GLY A 95 -18.68 6.22 -1.53
N ASN A 96 -18.81 5.61 -2.70
CA ASN A 96 -19.60 4.40 -2.89
C ASN A 96 -18.77 3.28 -3.52
N VAL A 97 -18.86 2.09 -2.92
CA VAL A 97 -18.28 0.85 -3.42
C VAL A 97 -19.44 -0.06 -3.79
N ALA A 98 -19.42 -0.67 -4.95
CA ALA A 98 -20.47 -1.55 -5.45
C ALA A 98 -19.88 -2.92 -5.81
N ARG A 99 -20.75 -3.92 -5.80
CA ARG A 99 -20.40 -5.25 -6.30
C ARG A 99 -20.53 -5.27 -7.81
N ALA A 100 -19.49 -5.76 -8.50
CA ALA A 100 -19.53 -5.87 -9.95
C ALA A 100 -20.38 -7.07 -10.41
N ASP A 101 -21.14 -6.87 -11.49
CA ASP A 101 -21.85 -7.97 -12.16
C ASP A 101 -20.85 -8.95 -12.80
N LYS A 102 -19.74 -8.43 -13.32
CA LYS A 102 -18.63 -9.19 -13.88
C LYS A 102 -17.37 -8.91 -13.08
N ARG A 103 -16.76 -9.97 -12.59
CA ARG A 103 -15.48 -9.90 -11.88
C ARG A 103 -14.36 -9.60 -12.86
N GLU A 104 -13.41 -8.76 -12.47
CA GLU A 104 -12.18 -8.55 -13.22
C GLU A 104 -11.05 -9.37 -12.61
N TYR A 105 -10.54 -10.33 -13.38
CA TYR A 105 -9.38 -11.14 -13.03
C TYR A 105 -8.43 -11.22 -14.21
N GLY A 106 -7.15 -10.96 -13.95
CA GLY A 106 -6.10 -11.00 -14.96
C GLY A 106 -5.57 -9.61 -15.32
N THR A 107 -4.60 -9.58 -16.23
CA THR A 107 -4.03 -8.33 -16.71
C THR A 107 -5.04 -7.62 -17.61
N THR A 108 -5.37 -6.39 -17.23
CA THR A 108 -6.37 -5.54 -17.91
C THR A 108 -5.72 -4.21 -18.25
N ASP A 109 -6.03 -3.68 -19.44
CA ASP A 109 -5.61 -2.35 -19.85
C ASP A 109 -6.40 -1.30 -19.07
N VAL A 110 -5.66 -0.49 -18.30
CA VAL A 110 -6.19 0.63 -17.52
C VAL A 110 -5.80 1.92 -18.24
N SER A 111 -6.81 2.72 -18.59
CA SER A 111 -6.59 4.10 -19.01
C SER A 111 -6.26 4.95 -17.80
N ILE A 112 -5.15 5.68 -17.82
CA ILE A 112 -4.63 6.45 -16.70
C ILE A 112 -4.38 7.91 -17.06
N ASP A 113 -4.57 8.79 -16.10
CA ASP A 113 -4.19 10.20 -16.19
C ASP A 113 -2.73 10.36 -15.75
N ASN A 114 -1.82 10.42 -16.71
CA ASN A 114 -0.38 10.54 -16.47
C ASN A 114 0.06 11.93 -15.98
N SER A 115 -0.87 12.88 -15.83
CA SER A 115 -0.62 14.15 -15.11
C SER A 115 -0.63 13.99 -13.57
N SER A 116 -1.06 12.83 -13.07
CA SER A 116 -0.94 12.48 -11.67
C SER A 116 0.50 12.10 -11.33
N LEU A 117 0.99 12.56 -10.16
CA LEU A 117 2.32 12.17 -9.65
C LEU A 117 2.44 10.65 -9.47
N LEU A 118 1.33 9.95 -9.22
CA LEU A 118 1.32 8.50 -9.08
C LEU A 118 1.65 7.79 -10.40
N PHE A 119 1.30 8.39 -11.54
CA PHE A 119 1.50 7.83 -12.88
C PHE A 119 2.52 8.59 -13.71
N GLU A 120 3.38 9.38 -13.06
CA GLU A 120 4.47 10.05 -13.76
C GLU A 120 5.37 9.03 -14.49
N GLY A 121 5.63 9.31 -15.77
CA GLY A 121 6.44 8.45 -16.65
C GLY A 121 5.69 7.28 -17.29
N PHE A 122 4.36 7.19 -17.09
CA PHE A 122 3.52 6.23 -17.82
C PHE A 122 2.92 6.84 -19.09
N GLU A 123 2.60 5.98 -20.03
CA GLU A 123 1.70 6.30 -21.14
C GLU A 123 0.23 6.29 -20.66
N ASN A 124 -0.70 6.77 -21.49
CA ASN A 124 -2.11 6.89 -21.12
C ASN A 124 -2.82 5.54 -20.91
N THR A 125 -2.21 4.43 -21.27
CA THR A 125 -2.75 3.08 -21.07
C THR A 125 -1.64 2.15 -20.63
N ASN A 126 -1.93 1.32 -19.61
CA ASN A 126 -0.98 0.33 -19.11
C ASN A 126 -1.70 -0.92 -18.62
N GLY A 127 -1.07 -2.10 -18.81
CA GLY A 127 -1.60 -3.38 -18.36
C GLY A 127 -1.30 -3.64 -16.90
N PHE A 128 -2.34 -3.71 -16.05
CA PHE A 128 -2.21 -4.03 -14.63
C PHE A 128 -3.04 -5.26 -14.24
N LEU A 129 -2.58 -6.00 -13.24
CA LEU A 129 -3.35 -7.13 -12.70
C LEU A 129 -4.57 -6.63 -11.93
N MET A 130 -5.75 -6.98 -12.41
CA MET A 130 -7.00 -6.85 -11.68
C MET A 130 -7.31 -8.16 -10.96
N SER A 131 -7.81 -8.08 -9.73
CA SER A 131 -8.25 -9.23 -8.93
C SER A 131 -9.30 -8.77 -7.93
N HIS A 132 -10.51 -8.45 -8.43
CA HIS A 132 -11.56 -7.92 -7.57
C HIS A 132 -12.98 -8.30 -8.01
N THR A 133 -13.89 -8.29 -7.05
CA THR A 133 -15.34 -8.44 -7.24
C THR A 133 -16.04 -7.10 -6.99
N ASP A 134 -15.60 -6.37 -5.96
CA ASP A 134 -16.13 -5.07 -5.60
C ASP A 134 -15.26 -3.97 -6.23
N PHE A 135 -15.88 -2.84 -6.60
CA PHE A 135 -15.19 -1.71 -7.23
C PHE A 135 -15.73 -0.37 -6.70
N VAL A 136 -14.95 0.67 -6.83
CA VAL A 136 -15.36 2.03 -6.49
C VAL A 136 -16.29 2.55 -7.59
N GLU A 137 -17.58 2.66 -7.26
CA GLU A 137 -18.60 3.23 -8.16
C GLU A 137 -18.54 4.76 -8.15
N LYS A 138 -18.41 5.35 -6.96
CA LYS A 138 -18.31 6.81 -6.79
C LYS A 138 -17.16 7.16 -5.84
N VAL A 139 -16.24 7.97 -6.33
CA VAL A 139 -15.15 8.49 -5.49
C VAL A 139 -15.69 9.45 -4.41
N PRO A 140 -15.01 9.56 -3.25
CA PRO A 140 -15.39 10.51 -2.21
C PRO A 140 -15.27 11.96 -2.68
N GLU A 141 -15.90 12.88 -1.95
CA GLU A 141 -15.77 14.32 -2.21
C GLU A 141 -14.31 14.77 -2.13
N GLY A 142 -13.90 15.61 -3.07
CA GLY A 142 -12.52 16.10 -3.19
C GLY A 142 -11.55 15.12 -3.86
N PHE A 143 -12.02 13.94 -4.25
CA PHE A 143 -11.21 13.01 -5.05
C PHE A 143 -11.46 13.18 -6.55
N LYS A 144 -10.39 13.01 -7.32
CA LYS A 144 -10.42 12.95 -8.79
C LYS A 144 -10.20 11.51 -9.22
N ASN A 145 -10.97 11.05 -10.22
CA ASN A 145 -10.64 9.83 -10.96
C ASN A 145 -9.36 10.06 -11.78
N ILE A 146 -8.40 9.17 -11.65
CA ILE A 146 -7.14 9.17 -12.39
C ILE A 146 -6.87 7.86 -13.14
N GLY A 147 -7.85 6.96 -13.18
CA GLY A 147 -7.75 5.73 -13.97
C GLY A 147 -9.05 4.96 -14.03
N HIS A 148 -9.31 4.31 -15.18
CA HIS A 148 -10.50 3.50 -15.40
C HIS A 148 -10.25 2.36 -16.38
N THR A 149 -11.11 1.34 -16.34
CA THR A 149 -11.23 0.31 -17.38
C THR A 149 -12.62 0.37 -17.99
N SER A 150 -12.92 -0.53 -18.91
CA SER A 150 -14.27 -0.64 -19.50
C SER A 150 -15.33 -1.11 -18.48
N SER A 151 -14.93 -1.80 -17.41
CA SER A 151 -15.80 -2.39 -16.37
C SER A 151 -15.58 -1.81 -14.97
N CYS A 152 -14.48 -1.10 -14.75
CA CYS A 152 -14.19 -0.42 -13.50
C CYS A 152 -14.04 1.10 -13.73
N PRO A 153 -15.11 1.88 -13.48
CA PRO A 153 -15.12 3.30 -13.78
C PRO A 153 -14.11 4.11 -12.95
N ASN A 154 -13.72 3.62 -11.78
CA ASN A 154 -12.73 4.25 -10.92
C ASN A 154 -11.67 3.20 -10.52
N ALA A 155 -10.78 2.86 -11.46
CA ALA A 155 -9.66 1.97 -11.20
C ALA A 155 -8.50 2.66 -10.47
N ALA A 156 -8.46 3.99 -10.48
CA ALA A 156 -7.53 4.78 -9.68
C ALA A 156 -8.14 6.16 -9.33
N MET A 157 -7.80 6.65 -8.15
CA MET A 157 -8.28 7.94 -7.64
C MET A 157 -7.22 8.66 -6.83
N GLU A 158 -7.30 9.98 -6.76
CA GLU A 158 -6.42 10.82 -5.94
C GLU A 158 -7.16 11.98 -5.28
N ASN A 159 -6.72 12.34 -4.09
CA ASN A 159 -6.94 13.64 -3.47
C ASN A 159 -5.58 14.28 -3.19
N LYS A 160 -5.16 15.20 -4.07
CA LYS A 160 -3.84 15.84 -3.99
C LYS A 160 -3.65 16.69 -2.74
N GLU A 161 -4.71 17.34 -2.27
CA GLU A 161 -4.66 18.23 -1.09
C GLU A 161 -4.38 17.44 0.18
N LYS A 162 -4.95 16.22 0.28
CA LYS A 162 -4.77 15.34 1.43
C LYS A 162 -3.67 14.29 1.24
N ASN A 163 -3.02 14.23 0.08
CA ASN A 163 -2.07 13.19 -0.32
C ASN A 163 -2.63 11.76 -0.19
N LEU A 164 -3.90 11.57 -0.58
CA LEU A 164 -4.57 10.28 -0.57
C LEU A 164 -4.71 9.75 -1.99
N TYR A 165 -4.27 8.49 -2.17
CA TYR A 165 -4.27 7.82 -3.47
C TYR A 165 -4.87 6.43 -3.33
N GLY A 166 -5.63 5.99 -4.33
CA GLY A 166 -6.20 4.67 -4.37
C GLY A 166 -6.07 4.04 -5.75
N ILE A 167 -5.78 2.74 -5.79
CA ILE A 167 -5.71 1.95 -7.01
C ILE A 167 -6.44 0.62 -6.79
N GLN A 168 -7.21 0.18 -7.77
CA GLN A 168 -7.94 -1.08 -7.71
C GLN A 168 -7.08 -2.30 -8.08
N PHE A 169 -6.06 -2.07 -8.88
CA PHE A 169 -5.12 -3.09 -9.37
C PHE A 169 -3.95 -3.33 -8.39
N HIS A 170 -3.21 -4.40 -8.66
CA HIS A 170 -2.07 -4.84 -7.86
C HIS A 170 -0.74 -4.48 -8.53
N PRO A 171 -0.08 -3.36 -8.18
CA PRO A 171 1.18 -2.94 -8.80
C PRO A 171 2.37 -3.81 -8.34
N GLU A 172 2.24 -4.50 -7.21
CA GLU A 172 3.30 -5.29 -6.59
C GLU A 172 3.65 -6.57 -7.32
N VAL A 173 2.72 -7.11 -8.13
CA VAL A 173 2.89 -8.40 -8.80
C VAL A 173 3.57 -8.27 -10.16
N ASN A 174 4.27 -9.32 -10.59
CA ASN A 174 5.04 -9.32 -11.84
C ASN A 174 4.16 -9.23 -13.12
N SER A 175 2.89 -9.62 -13.05
CA SER A 175 1.94 -9.52 -14.15
C SER A 175 1.42 -8.10 -14.39
N SER A 176 1.69 -7.15 -13.49
CA SER A 176 1.45 -5.73 -13.72
C SER A 176 2.64 -5.11 -14.44
N ILE A 177 2.42 -4.66 -15.68
CA ILE A 177 3.46 -4.05 -16.51
C ILE A 177 3.91 -2.75 -15.83
N ASN A 178 5.21 -2.64 -15.57
CA ASN A 178 5.78 -1.49 -14.86
C ASN A 178 5.14 -1.19 -13.49
N GLY A 179 4.47 -2.16 -12.86
CA GLY A 179 3.77 -1.95 -11.58
C GLY A 179 4.68 -1.37 -10.49
N THR A 180 5.93 -1.80 -10.41
CA THR A 180 6.92 -1.24 -9.48
C THR A 180 7.13 0.27 -9.65
N GLN A 181 6.91 0.84 -10.86
CA GLN A 181 7.02 2.28 -11.08
C GLN A 181 5.92 3.06 -10.33
N VAL A 182 4.70 2.51 -10.18
CA VAL A 182 3.64 3.11 -9.37
C VAL A 182 4.09 3.22 -7.91
N ILE A 183 4.69 2.14 -7.38
CA ILE A 183 5.24 2.14 -6.01
C ILE A 183 6.37 3.17 -5.88
N LYS A 184 7.31 3.23 -6.84
CA LYS A 184 8.38 4.24 -6.86
C LYS A 184 7.83 5.66 -6.86
N ASN A 185 6.83 5.93 -7.69
CA ASN A 185 6.20 7.26 -7.76
C ASN A 185 5.55 7.62 -6.42
N PHE A 186 4.87 6.69 -5.75
CA PHE A 186 4.35 6.92 -4.41
C PHE A 186 5.48 7.25 -3.42
N LEU A 187 6.55 6.45 -3.40
CA LEU A 187 7.67 6.62 -2.46
C LEU A 187 8.43 7.94 -2.67
N PHE A 188 8.76 8.25 -3.93
CA PHE A 188 9.70 9.35 -4.23
C PHE A 188 8.98 10.65 -4.59
N ASN A 189 7.89 10.58 -5.38
CA ASN A 189 7.19 11.79 -5.83
C ASN A 189 6.17 12.28 -4.81
N ILE A 190 5.56 11.37 -4.01
CA ILE A 190 4.51 11.71 -3.06
C ILE A 190 5.05 11.73 -1.64
N CYS A 191 5.64 10.62 -1.14
CA CYS A 191 6.18 10.52 0.22
C CYS A 191 7.53 11.24 0.40
N LYS A 192 8.20 11.64 -0.71
CA LYS A 192 9.50 12.33 -0.69
C LYS A 192 10.59 11.55 0.05
N CYS A 193 10.58 10.21 -0.10
CA CYS A 193 11.64 9.37 0.42
C CYS A 193 12.96 9.61 -0.36
N SER A 194 14.09 9.50 0.31
CA SER A 194 15.43 9.66 -0.30
C SER A 194 15.95 8.38 -0.96
N GLY A 195 15.46 7.20 -0.54
CA GLY A 195 15.92 5.91 -1.05
C GLY A 195 17.33 5.55 -0.60
N ASP A 196 17.70 5.89 0.62
CA ASP A 196 19.03 5.68 1.19
C ASP A 196 19.13 4.47 2.14
N TRP A 197 18.04 3.71 2.29
CA TRP A 197 18.04 2.51 3.10
C TRP A 197 18.83 1.37 2.43
N ILE A 198 19.77 0.76 3.17
CA ILE A 198 20.61 -0.34 2.69
C ILE A 198 20.40 -1.55 3.59
N ILE A 199 20.13 -2.71 2.97
CA ILE A 199 19.83 -3.96 3.68
C ILE A 199 20.99 -4.43 4.58
N SER A 200 22.24 -4.19 4.20
CA SER A 200 23.42 -4.53 5.03
C SER A 200 23.42 -3.79 6.36
N SER A 201 23.11 -2.49 6.34
CA SER A 201 22.97 -1.68 7.56
C SER A 201 21.85 -2.18 8.46
N PHE A 202 20.72 -2.64 7.86
CA PHE A 202 19.62 -3.24 8.60
C PHE A 202 20.02 -4.54 9.30
N VAL A 203 20.83 -5.38 8.65
CA VAL A 203 21.34 -6.64 9.24
C VAL A 203 22.25 -6.33 10.44
N GLU A 204 23.18 -5.40 10.30
CA GLU A 204 24.09 -4.98 11.36
C GLU A 204 23.34 -4.40 12.57
N GLU A 205 22.40 -3.49 12.32
CA GLU A 205 21.55 -2.91 13.37
C GLU A 205 20.67 -3.97 14.05
N SER A 206 20.10 -4.90 13.28
CA SER A 206 19.29 -5.99 13.83
C SER A 206 20.09 -6.92 14.71
N ILE A 207 21.31 -7.26 14.31
CA ILE A 207 22.25 -8.05 15.12
C ILE A 207 22.58 -7.30 16.42
N ALA A 208 22.86 -6.01 16.34
CA ALA A 208 23.17 -5.19 17.53
C ALA A 208 21.98 -5.15 18.51
N LYS A 209 20.77 -4.89 18.02
CA LYS A 209 19.53 -4.90 18.82
C LYS A 209 19.24 -6.25 19.45
N LEU A 210 19.44 -7.34 18.70
CA LEU A 210 19.26 -8.71 19.23
C LEU A 210 20.29 -9.03 20.32
N LYS A 211 21.54 -8.66 20.12
CA LYS A 211 22.59 -8.82 21.15
C LYS A 211 22.26 -8.06 22.42
N GLU A 212 21.83 -6.81 22.31
CA GLU A 212 21.41 -6.00 23.45
C GLU A 212 20.21 -6.62 24.19
N LYS A 213 19.19 -7.08 23.44
CA LYS A 213 17.97 -7.67 23.99
C LYS A 213 18.22 -9.02 24.67
N ILE A 214 19.09 -9.85 24.10
CA ILE A 214 19.42 -11.19 24.61
C ILE A 214 20.40 -11.06 25.80
N GLY A 215 21.40 -10.18 25.71
CA GLY A 215 22.46 -10.06 26.68
C GLY A 215 23.11 -11.42 26.95
N ASP A 216 23.26 -11.78 28.22
CA ASP A 216 23.81 -13.07 28.64
C ASP A 216 22.77 -14.21 28.69
N LYS A 217 21.55 -13.99 28.22
CA LYS A 217 20.48 -14.99 28.21
C LYS A 217 20.64 -15.96 27.04
N LYS A 218 20.05 -17.14 27.20
CA LYS A 218 19.97 -18.12 26.09
C LYS A 218 18.83 -17.77 25.16
N ALA A 219 19.09 -17.88 23.86
CA ALA A 219 18.07 -17.76 22.81
C ALA A 219 17.88 -19.12 22.12
N LEU A 220 16.61 -19.47 21.84
CA LEU A 220 16.27 -20.62 21.02
C LEU A 220 15.99 -20.15 19.59
N CYS A 221 16.68 -20.74 18.61
CA CYS A 221 16.40 -20.51 17.20
C CYS A 221 15.87 -21.81 16.59
N ALA A 222 14.63 -21.77 16.07
CA ALA A 222 14.05 -22.86 15.31
C ALA A 222 14.23 -22.53 13.82
N LEU A 223 15.07 -23.33 13.13
CA LEU A 223 15.31 -23.17 11.70
C LEU A 223 14.66 -24.33 10.95
N SER A 224 13.84 -24.02 9.95
CA SER A 224 13.47 -24.98 8.92
C SER A 224 14.64 -25.08 7.93
N GLY A 225 14.94 -26.22 7.37
CA GLY A 225 16.00 -26.34 6.36
C GLY A 225 15.64 -25.74 4.99
N GLY A 226 14.54 -25.01 4.88
CA GLY A 226 14.09 -24.34 3.67
C GLY A 226 14.72 -22.96 3.50
N VAL A 227 14.78 -22.48 2.27
CA VAL A 227 15.12 -21.09 1.93
C VAL A 227 13.79 -20.34 1.83
N ASP A 228 13.37 -19.71 2.90
CA ASP A 228 12.23 -18.81 2.92
C ASP A 228 12.71 -17.35 2.95
#